data_9fc6fd5346a06d162368c43ac1087ea6
#
_entry.id   9fc6fd5346a06d162368c43ac1087ea6
#
_cell.length_a   1.000
_cell.length_b   1.000
_cell.length_c   1.000
_cell.angle_alpha   90.00
_cell.angle_beta   90.00
_cell.angle_gamma   90.00
#
_symmetry.space_group_name_H-M   'P 1'
#
loop_
_entity.id
_entity.type
_entity.pdbx_description
1 polymer ?
#
loop_
_entity_poly.entity_id
_entity_poly.type
_entity_poly.pdbx_seq_one_letter_code
_entity_poly.pdbx_strand_id
1 'polypeptide(L)'
;PIKSSAASDVYKRQACMNQSAGGRGSFILRSTTGKPEGPYENIEGNEDKAIFPNIDGSLFEDTDGTVYFVGHNHYIARMKPDMSGLAEEIKTLKESKYSPEPYVEGAFIFKYDGKYHLVQAIWAHRTVKGDTYVEKEGLTNKKTRYSYDCIIATADNVYGPYGKRYNAITGGGHNNLFQDKDGNWWATMFFNPRGAQAAEYKVTCRPGLIPMLYENGKFKPNHNYQAK
;
A
#
# COMPACT_ATOMS: atom_id res chain seq x y z
N PRO A 1 -16.42 -13.95 8.47
CA PRO A 1 -15.84 -12.61 8.62
C PRO A 1 -14.48 -12.58 7.93
N ILE A 2 -14.32 -11.63 7.01
CA ILE A 2 -13.00 -11.35 6.43
C ILE A 2 -12.16 -10.82 7.60
N LYS A 3 -11.26 -11.65 8.11
CA LYS A 3 -10.24 -11.17 9.02
C LYS A 3 -9.38 -10.21 8.21
N SER A 4 -9.45 -8.92 8.49
CA SER A 4 -8.46 -8.01 7.93
C SER A 4 -7.09 -8.49 8.39
N SER A 5 -6.09 -8.41 7.54
CA SER A 5 -4.70 -8.75 7.91
C SER A 5 -4.21 -7.99 9.14
N ALA A 6 -4.88 -6.90 9.48
CA ALA A 6 -4.67 -6.16 10.71
C ALA A 6 -5.31 -6.78 11.96
N ALA A 7 -6.25 -7.73 11.81
CA ALA A 7 -6.99 -8.29 12.95
C ALA A 7 -6.47 -9.66 13.41
N SER A 8 -5.78 -10.40 12.57
CA SER A 8 -5.28 -11.73 12.92
C SER A 8 -3.96 -11.69 13.69
N ASP A 9 -3.23 -10.60 13.62
CA ASP A 9 -1.94 -10.47 14.30
C ASP A 9 -1.73 -9.06 14.85
N VAL A 10 -2.51 -8.71 15.85
CA VAL A 10 -2.43 -7.43 16.60
C VAL A 10 -1.02 -7.18 17.15
N TYR A 11 -0.16 -8.19 17.13
CA TYR A 11 1.13 -8.21 17.81
C TYR A 11 2.33 -8.05 16.88
N LYS A 12 2.09 -7.93 15.58
CA LYS A 12 3.16 -7.67 14.60
C LYS A 12 2.96 -6.30 13.97
N ARG A 13 4.00 -5.52 13.98
CA ARG A 13 4.04 -4.21 13.32
C ARG A 13 5.17 -4.19 12.32
N GLN A 14 4.91 -3.60 11.19
CA GLN A 14 5.95 -3.25 10.25
C GLN A 14 6.35 -1.80 10.47
N ALA A 15 7.63 -1.55 10.38
CA ALA A 15 8.18 -0.21 10.42
C ALA A 15 9.08 0.01 9.22
N CYS A 16 8.98 1.20 8.66
CA CYS A 16 9.85 1.65 7.59
C CYS A 16 10.70 2.77 8.13
N MET A 17 12.01 2.62 8.12
CA MET A 17 12.92 3.61 8.67
C MET A 17 13.99 4.02 7.66
N ASN A 18 14.26 5.32 7.63
CA ASN A 18 15.48 5.86 7.06
C ASN A 18 16.51 5.93 8.17
N GLN A 19 17.39 4.96 8.23
CA GLN A 19 18.41 4.94 9.26
C GLN A 19 19.70 5.59 8.81
N SER A 20 20.27 6.39 9.68
CA SER A 20 21.59 6.99 9.47
C SER A 20 22.72 5.96 9.50
N ALA A 21 22.57 4.87 10.23
CA ALA A 21 23.60 3.83 10.40
C ALA A 21 23.43 2.61 9.48
N GLY A 22 22.20 2.24 9.14
CA GLY A 22 21.90 1.03 8.35
C GLY A 22 21.29 1.29 6.95
N GLY A 23 21.06 2.57 6.58
CA GLY A 23 20.40 2.90 5.31
C GLY A 23 18.87 2.80 5.37
N ARG A 24 18.25 2.75 4.20
CA ARG A 24 16.80 2.57 4.05
C ARG A 24 16.45 1.09 4.24
N GLY A 25 15.37 0.82 4.96
CA GLY A 25 14.93 -0.54 5.13
C GLY A 25 13.54 -0.68 5.72
N SER A 26 12.92 -1.82 5.45
CA SER A 26 11.68 -2.24 6.11
C SER A 26 12.02 -3.30 7.16
N PHE A 27 11.38 -3.17 8.32
CA PHE A 27 11.58 -4.02 9.48
C PHE A 27 10.23 -4.63 9.87
N ILE A 28 10.25 -5.83 10.39
CA ILE A 28 9.06 -6.44 11.01
C ILE A 28 9.32 -6.52 12.51
N LEU A 29 8.43 -5.91 13.27
CA LEU A 29 8.50 -5.87 14.71
C LEU A 29 7.44 -6.80 15.30
N ARG A 30 7.84 -7.61 16.28
CA ARG A 30 6.95 -8.50 17.02
C ARG A 30 6.84 -8.04 18.47
N SER A 31 5.61 -8.01 18.99
CA SER A 31 5.41 -7.79 20.41
C SER A 31 5.95 -8.96 21.23
N THR A 32 6.77 -8.67 22.23
CA THR A 32 7.31 -9.68 23.16
C THR A 32 6.30 -10.13 24.20
N THR A 33 5.25 -9.36 24.42
CA THR A 33 4.18 -9.65 25.39
C THR A 33 2.91 -10.21 24.76
N GLY A 34 2.84 -10.26 23.44
CA GLY A 34 1.62 -10.60 22.74
C GLY A 34 0.52 -9.54 22.85
N LYS A 35 0.84 -8.32 23.24
CA LYS A 35 -0.10 -7.18 23.36
C LYS A 35 0.25 -6.08 22.36
N PRO A 36 -0.74 -5.30 21.89
CA PRO A 36 -0.51 -4.24 20.92
C PRO A 36 0.35 -3.09 21.46
N GLU A 37 0.45 -2.94 22.77
CA GLU A 37 1.28 -1.92 23.40
C GLU A 37 2.77 -2.26 23.34
N GLY A 38 3.11 -3.53 23.07
CA GLY A 38 4.50 -4.00 23.08
C GLY A 38 4.98 -4.42 24.48
N PRO A 39 6.28 -4.34 24.77
CA PRO A 39 7.35 -3.85 23.88
C PRO A 39 7.53 -4.68 22.60
N TYR A 40 8.24 -4.10 21.64
CA TYR A 40 8.48 -4.72 20.34
C TYR A 40 9.95 -5.01 20.11
N GLU A 41 10.24 -6.12 19.46
CA GLU A 41 11.57 -6.49 18.99
C GLU A 41 11.57 -6.73 17.48
N ASN A 42 12.72 -6.51 16.83
CA ASN A 42 12.90 -6.88 15.44
C ASN A 42 13.00 -8.42 15.33
N ILE A 43 12.21 -9.01 14.42
CA ILE A 43 12.19 -10.47 14.21
C ILE A 43 13.56 -11.03 13.76
N GLU A 44 14.41 -10.19 13.17
CA GLU A 44 15.77 -10.53 12.76
C GLU A 44 16.77 -10.57 13.94
N GLY A 45 16.31 -10.26 15.17
CA GLY A 45 17.13 -10.26 16.37
C GLY A 45 18.23 -9.18 16.42
N ASN A 46 18.23 -8.27 15.47
CA ASN A 46 19.16 -7.15 15.37
C ASN A 46 18.38 -5.90 14.94
N GLU A 47 18.42 -4.87 15.76
CA GLU A 47 17.68 -3.61 15.51
C GLU A 47 18.07 -2.91 14.20
N ASP A 48 19.30 -3.14 13.74
CA ASP A 48 19.83 -2.52 12.51
C ASP A 48 19.58 -3.36 11.26
N LYS A 49 19.06 -4.59 11.40
CA LYS A 49 18.89 -5.50 10.27
C LYS A 49 17.49 -5.41 9.68
N ALA A 50 17.38 -4.76 8.53
CA ALA A 50 16.16 -4.74 7.75
C ALA A 50 15.89 -6.09 7.07
N ILE A 51 14.63 -6.53 7.04
CA ILE A 51 14.20 -7.71 6.27
C ILE A 51 14.21 -7.43 4.76
N PHE A 52 14.09 -6.16 4.39
CA PHE A 52 14.08 -5.68 3.02
C PHE A 52 14.83 -4.35 2.91
N PRO A 53 15.79 -4.19 1.98
CA PRO A 53 16.65 -3.02 1.91
C PRO A 53 15.98 -1.82 1.22
N ASN A 54 14.68 -1.66 1.39
CA ASN A 54 13.89 -0.52 0.87
C ASN A 54 12.71 -0.23 1.80
N ILE A 55 11.97 0.83 1.48
CA ILE A 55 10.83 1.31 2.25
C ILE A 55 9.51 0.65 1.85
N ASP A 56 8.41 1.05 2.51
CA ASP A 56 7.03 0.71 2.20
C ASP A 56 6.72 -0.78 2.35
N GLY A 57 7.28 -1.41 3.39
CA GLY A 57 6.92 -2.79 3.73
C GLY A 57 5.48 -2.89 4.21
N SER A 58 4.78 -3.94 3.80
CA SER A 58 3.47 -4.32 4.31
C SER A 58 3.37 -5.83 4.46
N LEU A 59 2.45 -6.30 5.29
CA LEU A 59 2.15 -7.72 5.46
C LEU A 59 0.74 -8.00 4.92
N PHE A 60 0.62 -9.11 4.20
CA PHE A 60 -0.63 -9.63 3.72
C PHE A 60 -0.79 -11.09 4.18
N GLU A 61 -1.88 -11.41 4.86
CA GLU A 61 -2.26 -12.77 5.20
C GLU A 61 -3.35 -13.25 4.25
N ASP A 62 -3.08 -14.35 3.55
CA ASP A 62 -4.05 -14.98 2.66
C ASP A 62 -5.06 -15.83 3.46
N THR A 63 -6.11 -16.27 2.80
CA THR A 63 -7.21 -17.06 3.39
C THR A 63 -6.79 -18.44 3.91
N ASP A 64 -5.66 -18.96 3.47
CA ASP A 64 -5.05 -20.20 3.94
C ASP A 64 -4.10 -20.01 5.13
N GLY A 65 -3.93 -18.77 5.63
CA GLY A 65 -3.01 -18.41 6.70
C GLY A 65 -1.58 -18.16 6.26
N THR A 66 -1.29 -18.25 4.97
CA THR A 66 0.03 -17.88 4.44
C THR A 66 0.22 -16.37 4.51
N VAL A 67 1.33 -15.93 5.12
CA VAL A 67 1.67 -14.51 5.22
C VAL A 67 2.73 -14.15 4.19
N TYR A 68 2.55 -13.01 3.55
CA TYR A 68 3.46 -12.43 2.58
C TYR A 68 3.96 -11.08 3.06
N PHE A 69 5.24 -10.84 2.90
CA PHE A 69 5.83 -9.51 2.93
C PHE A 69 5.67 -8.90 1.54
N VAL A 70 5.18 -7.68 1.47
CA VAL A 70 5.07 -6.89 0.24
C VAL A 70 5.82 -5.59 0.47
N GLY A 71 6.66 -5.16 -0.46
CA GLY A 71 7.50 -3.99 -0.22
C GLY A 71 7.66 -3.08 -1.43
N HIS A 72 7.87 -1.82 -1.13
CA HIS A 72 8.14 -0.72 -2.04
C HIS A 72 7.07 -0.60 -3.13
N ASN A 73 7.39 -0.94 -4.38
CA ASN A 73 6.47 -0.83 -5.50
C ASN A 73 5.88 -2.19 -5.92
N HIS A 74 6.67 -3.25 -5.99
CA HIS A 74 6.22 -4.55 -6.50
C HIS A 74 7.07 -5.72 -6.02
N TYR A 75 7.64 -5.64 -4.83
CA TYR A 75 8.39 -6.77 -4.25
C TYR A 75 7.52 -7.59 -3.32
N ILE A 76 7.67 -8.91 -3.38
CA ILE A 76 6.93 -9.86 -2.55
C ILE A 76 7.82 -11.04 -2.15
N ALA A 77 7.60 -11.53 -0.93
CA ALA A 77 8.15 -12.80 -0.48
C ALA A 77 7.21 -13.42 0.55
N ARG A 78 7.11 -14.75 0.54
CA ARG A 78 6.40 -15.47 1.57
C ARG A 78 7.20 -15.45 2.88
N MET A 79 6.49 -15.25 3.99
CA MET A 79 7.04 -15.37 5.33
C MET A 79 7.12 -16.84 5.76
N LYS A 80 8.05 -17.14 6.68
CA LYS A 80 8.02 -18.42 7.41
C LYS A 80 6.76 -18.50 8.27
N PRO A 81 6.21 -19.70 8.53
CA PRO A 81 4.99 -19.86 9.33
C PRO A 81 5.13 -19.29 10.76
N ASP A 82 6.31 -19.32 11.34
CA ASP A 82 6.61 -18.77 12.66
C ASP A 82 6.92 -17.27 12.61
N MET A 83 6.87 -16.67 11.43
CA MET A 83 7.18 -15.25 11.19
C MET A 83 8.62 -14.83 11.56
N SER A 84 9.55 -15.78 11.65
CA SER A 84 10.95 -15.49 12.00
C SER A 84 11.79 -14.93 10.86
N GLY A 85 11.21 -14.70 9.69
CA GLY A 85 11.89 -14.18 8.52
C GLY A 85 11.21 -14.62 7.22
N LEU A 86 11.87 -14.36 6.10
CA LEU A 86 11.38 -14.79 4.78
C LEU A 86 11.58 -16.30 4.58
N ALA A 87 10.60 -16.96 3.98
CA ALA A 87 10.64 -18.37 3.59
C ALA A 87 11.19 -18.59 2.17
N GLU A 88 11.36 -17.52 1.43
CA GLU A 88 11.85 -17.53 0.05
C GLU A 88 12.60 -16.24 -0.27
N GLU A 89 13.30 -16.22 -1.38
CA GLU A 89 13.91 -15.00 -1.91
C GLU A 89 12.83 -14.01 -2.34
N ILE A 90 13.15 -12.72 -2.18
CA ILE A 90 12.27 -11.63 -2.61
C ILE A 90 12.12 -11.66 -4.14
N LYS A 91 10.90 -11.70 -4.59
CA LYS A 91 10.52 -11.73 -6.00
C LYS A 91 9.89 -10.42 -6.41
N THR A 92 10.00 -10.09 -7.68
CA THR A 92 9.21 -9.02 -8.29
C THR A 92 7.82 -9.56 -8.65
N LEU A 93 6.77 -8.83 -8.24
CA LEU A 93 5.41 -9.15 -8.68
C LEU A 93 5.34 -9.16 -10.21
N LYS A 94 4.73 -10.18 -10.77
CA LYS A 94 4.50 -10.24 -12.21
C LYS A 94 3.43 -9.24 -12.59
N GLU A 95 3.79 -8.31 -13.44
CA GLU A 95 2.87 -7.35 -14.01
C GLU A 95 2.47 -7.76 -15.43
N SER A 96 1.28 -7.40 -15.84
CA SER A 96 0.89 -7.59 -17.23
C SER A 96 1.65 -6.59 -18.12
N LYS A 97 1.77 -6.91 -19.39
CA LYS A 97 2.35 -6.01 -20.41
C LYS A 97 1.69 -4.61 -20.49
N TYR A 98 0.59 -4.42 -19.78
CA TYR A 98 -0.16 -3.17 -19.75
C TYR A 98 0.20 -2.25 -18.59
N SER A 99 1.16 -2.61 -17.77
CA SER A 99 1.49 -1.88 -16.53
C SER A 99 2.99 -1.68 -16.31
N PRO A 100 3.74 -1.16 -17.26
CA PRO A 100 5.15 -0.84 -17.06
C PRO A 100 5.26 0.55 -16.42
N GLU A 101 4.78 0.73 -15.18
CA GLU A 101 4.96 2.00 -14.48
C GLU A 101 6.20 1.95 -13.60
N PRO A 102 7.21 2.75 -13.90
CA PRO A 102 8.48 2.69 -13.19
C PRO A 102 8.45 3.29 -11.79
N TYR A 103 7.46 4.11 -11.44
CA TYR A 103 7.51 4.92 -10.23
C TYR A 103 6.27 4.80 -9.34
N VAL A 104 5.81 3.59 -9.15
CA VAL A 104 4.80 3.28 -8.16
C VAL A 104 5.47 2.98 -6.82
N GLU A 105 4.79 3.26 -5.72
CA GLU A 105 5.26 2.99 -4.37
C GLU A 105 4.11 2.59 -3.45
N GLY A 106 4.41 2.25 -2.20
CA GLY A 106 3.40 1.96 -1.19
C GLY A 106 2.58 0.71 -1.49
N ALA A 107 3.23 -0.35 -2.01
CA ALA A 107 2.53 -1.58 -2.37
C ALA A 107 1.86 -2.24 -1.16
N PHE A 108 0.57 -2.50 -1.31
CA PHE A 108 -0.26 -3.21 -0.35
C PHE A 108 -1.16 -4.20 -1.09
N ILE A 109 -1.34 -5.41 -0.55
CA ILE A 109 -2.20 -6.43 -1.14
C ILE A 109 -3.32 -6.78 -0.16
N PHE A 110 -4.51 -6.98 -0.68
CA PHE A 110 -5.60 -7.64 0.02
C PHE A 110 -6.38 -8.53 -0.95
N LYS A 111 -7.17 -9.45 -0.41
CA LYS A 111 -8.00 -10.37 -1.20
C LYS A 111 -9.47 -10.05 -1.00
N TYR A 112 -10.19 -9.87 -2.08
CA TYR A 112 -11.63 -9.64 -2.06
C TYR A 112 -12.26 -10.11 -3.37
N ASP A 113 -13.49 -10.61 -3.29
CA ASP A 113 -14.26 -11.08 -4.45
C ASP A 113 -13.46 -12.08 -5.34
N GLY A 114 -12.74 -13.00 -4.68
CA GLY A 114 -11.92 -14.01 -5.34
C GLY A 114 -10.66 -13.51 -6.03
N LYS A 115 -10.32 -12.21 -5.92
CA LYS A 115 -9.15 -11.60 -6.55
C LYS A 115 -8.19 -11.03 -5.52
N TYR A 116 -6.90 -11.01 -5.88
CA TYR A 116 -5.88 -10.22 -5.20
C TYR A 116 -5.89 -8.81 -5.77
N HIS A 117 -5.95 -7.83 -4.89
CA HIS A 117 -5.93 -6.41 -5.24
C HIS A 117 -4.58 -5.82 -4.81
N LEU A 118 -3.77 -5.43 -5.76
CA LEU A 118 -2.51 -4.72 -5.53
C LEU A 118 -2.80 -3.23 -5.57
N VAL A 119 -2.71 -2.60 -4.41
CA VAL A 119 -2.85 -1.15 -4.22
C VAL A 119 -1.47 -0.53 -4.26
N GLN A 120 -1.34 0.55 -5.01
CA GLN A 120 -0.08 1.28 -5.12
C GLN A 120 -0.37 2.78 -5.24
N ALA A 121 0.62 3.58 -4.95
CA ALA A 121 0.57 5.02 -5.16
C ALA A 121 1.38 5.41 -6.38
N ILE A 122 0.91 6.41 -7.11
CA ILE A 122 1.62 6.96 -8.26
C ILE A 122 1.53 8.48 -8.29
N TRP A 123 2.64 9.15 -8.63
CA TRP A 123 2.62 10.55 -8.99
C TRP A 123 2.11 10.70 -10.41
N ALA A 124 0.93 11.26 -10.57
CA ALA A 124 0.27 11.39 -11.86
C ALA A 124 0.25 12.83 -12.36
N HIS A 125 0.56 12.99 -13.64
CA HIS A 125 0.24 14.19 -14.39
C HIS A 125 -1.13 14.05 -15.02
N ARG A 126 -2.02 14.97 -14.74
CA ARG A 126 -3.28 15.06 -15.45
C ARG A 126 -3.18 16.11 -16.54
N THR A 127 -3.25 15.67 -17.78
CA THR A 127 -3.47 16.58 -18.91
C THR A 127 -4.97 16.83 -19.06
N VAL A 128 -5.35 17.96 -19.63
CA VAL A 128 -6.76 18.34 -19.86
C VAL A 128 -7.51 17.35 -20.77
N LYS A 129 -6.81 16.39 -21.37
CA LYS A 129 -7.35 15.43 -22.36
C LYS A 129 -7.57 14.01 -21.83
N GLY A 130 -7.40 13.74 -20.55
CA GLY A 130 -7.68 12.42 -19.99
C GLY A 130 -6.62 11.89 -19.05
N ASP A 131 -6.90 10.73 -18.45
CA ASP A 131 -6.07 10.04 -17.47
C ASP A 131 -4.80 9.45 -18.08
N THR A 132 -3.90 10.29 -18.51
CA THR A 132 -2.57 9.83 -18.93
C THR A 132 -1.67 9.92 -17.71
N TYR A 133 -1.38 8.77 -17.12
CA TYR A 133 -0.33 8.65 -16.13
C TYR A 133 1.01 8.81 -16.83
N VAL A 134 1.57 10.00 -16.77
CA VAL A 134 2.94 10.23 -17.20
C VAL A 134 3.70 10.65 -15.98
N GLU A 135 4.44 9.72 -15.45
CA GLU A 135 5.42 10.05 -14.47
C GLU A 135 6.68 10.59 -15.11
N LYS A 136 7.12 11.71 -14.59
CA LYS A 136 8.52 12.14 -14.67
C LYS A 136 8.89 12.69 -13.31
N GLU A 137 9.80 11.99 -12.66
CA GLU A 137 10.50 12.50 -11.50
C GLU A 137 11.05 13.90 -11.81
N GLY A 138 10.78 14.86 -10.92
CA GLY A 138 11.36 16.21 -11.02
C GLY A 138 10.59 17.22 -11.85
N LEU A 139 9.41 16.94 -12.36
CA LEU A 139 8.58 17.96 -13.00
C LEU A 139 7.92 18.88 -11.97
N THR A 140 8.68 19.85 -11.48
CA THR A 140 8.19 20.93 -10.61
C THR A 140 7.53 22.08 -11.38
N ASN A 141 7.02 21.85 -12.59
CA ASN A 141 6.39 22.87 -13.36
C ASN A 141 5.10 23.34 -12.68
N LYS A 142 5.08 24.57 -12.18
CA LYS A 142 3.95 25.21 -11.50
C LYS A 142 2.65 25.24 -12.32
N LYS A 143 2.72 24.96 -13.62
CA LYS A 143 1.57 24.95 -14.53
C LYS A 143 0.92 23.56 -14.67
N THR A 144 1.54 22.51 -14.15
CA THR A 144 1.03 21.14 -14.26
C THR A 144 0.35 20.75 -12.96
N ARG A 145 -0.86 20.20 -13.05
CA ARG A 145 -1.53 19.62 -11.88
C ARG A 145 -0.93 18.25 -11.61
N TYR A 146 -0.33 18.10 -10.46
CA TYR A 146 0.13 16.85 -9.91
C TYR A 146 -0.91 16.29 -8.97
N SER A 147 -1.14 15.00 -9.04
CA SER A 147 -1.82 14.29 -7.98
C SER A 147 -1.04 13.04 -7.58
N TYR A 148 -1.12 12.69 -6.32
CA TYR A 148 -0.59 11.47 -5.77
C TYR A 148 -1.75 10.50 -5.63
N ASP A 149 -1.91 9.63 -6.62
CA ASP A 149 -3.12 8.83 -6.82
C ASP A 149 -2.97 7.42 -6.24
N CYS A 150 -4.08 6.89 -5.73
CA CYS A 150 -4.22 5.47 -5.46
C CYS A 150 -4.62 4.75 -6.74
N ILE A 151 -3.81 3.79 -7.14
CA ILE A 151 -4.08 2.92 -8.28
C ILE A 151 -4.18 1.47 -7.82
N ILE A 152 -5.04 0.69 -8.46
CA ILE A 152 -5.27 -0.71 -8.11
C ILE A 152 -5.20 -1.56 -9.39
N ALA A 153 -4.53 -2.71 -9.27
CA ALA A 153 -4.56 -3.79 -10.24
C ALA A 153 -5.05 -5.07 -9.58
N THR A 154 -5.61 -5.99 -10.34
CA THR A 154 -6.11 -7.27 -9.83
C THR A 154 -5.45 -8.46 -10.49
N ALA A 155 -5.37 -9.58 -9.75
CA ALA A 155 -4.84 -10.85 -10.22
C ALA A 155 -5.61 -12.03 -9.62
N ASP A 156 -5.50 -13.20 -10.26
CA ASP A 156 -6.00 -14.48 -9.73
C ASP A 156 -4.99 -15.17 -8.81
N ASN A 157 -3.74 -14.75 -8.85
CA ASN A 157 -2.65 -15.29 -8.04
C ASN A 157 -1.92 -14.16 -7.34
N VAL A 158 -1.48 -14.39 -6.10
CA VAL A 158 -0.80 -13.39 -5.28
C VAL A 158 0.49 -12.83 -5.92
N TYR A 159 1.18 -13.65 -6.70
CA TYR A 159 2.37 -13.23 -7.45
C TYR A 159 2.05 -12.60 -8.82
N GLY A 160 0.77 -12.49 -9.18
CA GLY A 160 0.31 -12.02 -10.47
C GLY A 160 0.19 -13.12 -11.55
N PRO A 161 0.10 -12.75 -12.84
CA PRO A 161 0.27 -11.39 -13.37
C PRO A 161 -0.89 -10.47 -13.01
N TYR A 162 -0.57 -9.30 -12.50
CA TYR A 162 -1.54 -8.24 -12.22
C TYR A 162 -1.95 -7.56 -13.53
N GLY A 163 -3.24 -7.31 -13.66
CA GLY A 163 -3.82 -6.69 -14.84
C GLY A 163 -3.54 -5.18 -14.94
N LYS A 164 -4.26 -4.53 -15.85
CA LYS A 164 -4.16 -3.08 -16.03
C LYS A 164 -4.61 -2.35 -14.76
N ARG A 165 -3.79 -1.41 -14.29
CA ARG A 165 -4.12 -0.52 -13.18
C ARG A 165 -5.25 0.43 -13.53
N TYR A 166 -6.09 0.72 -12.56
CA TYR A 166 -7.08 1.79 -12.64
C TYR A 166 -6.89 2.77 -11.48
N ASN A 167 -7.28 4.02 -11.68
CA ASN A 167 -7.28 5.01 -10.63
C ASN A 167 -8.48 4.75 -9.69
N ALA A 168 -8.19 4.43 -8.44
CA ALA A 168 -9.21 4.23 -7.41
C ALA A 168 -9.51 5.54 -6.66
N ILE A 169 -8.48 6.31 -6.29
CA ILE A 169 -8.64 7.55 -5.54
C ILE A 169 -7.65 8.59 -6.06
N THR A 170 -8.17 9.63 -6.67
CA THR A 170 -7.37 10.78 -7.08
C THR A 170 -6.90 11.57 -5.86
N GLY A 171 -5.61 11.83 -5.75
CA GLY A 171 -5.03 12.57 -4.64
C GLY A 171 -4.94 11.78 -3.33
N GLY A 172 -5.31 10.50 -3.33
CA GLY A 172 -5.35 9.65 -2.15
C GLY A 172 -4.37 8.48 -2.21
N GLY A 173 -3.19 8.68 -2.75
CA GLY A 173 -2.16 7.64 -2.85
C GLY A 173 -1.54 7.27 -1.51
N HIS A 174 -0.80 6.15 -1.51
CA HIS A 174 -0.11 5.58 -0.37
C HIS A 174 -1.05 5.24 0.78
N ASN A 175 -1.93 4.31 0.54
CA ASN A 175 -3.04 3.97 1.42
C ASN A 175 -3.26 2.46 1.54
N ASN A 176 -4.07 2.09 2.54
CA ASN A 176 -4.60 0.75 2.72
C ASN A 176 -6.12 0.79 2.60
N LEU A 177 -6.70 -0.26 2.03
CA LEU A 177 -8.14 -0.48 2.03
C LEU A 177 -8.49 -1.55 3.06
N PHE A 178 -9.56 -1.32 3.80
CA PHE A 178 -10.02 -2.25 4.83
C PHE A 178 -11.53 -2.18 5.01
N GLN A 179 -12.11 -3.21 5.61
CA GLN A 179 -13.50 -3.21 6.06
C GLN A 179 -13.58 -2.93 7.55
N ASP A 180 -14.56 -2.11 7.94
CA ASP A 180 -14.93 -1.97 9.34
C ASP A 180 -15.76 -3.19 9.83
N LYS A 181 -16.11 -3.18 11.12
CA LYS A 181 -16.90 -4.24 11.75
C LYS A 181 -18.32 -4.41 11.14
N ASP A 182 -18.81 -3.38 10.48
CA ASP A 182 -20.14 -3.35 9.84
C ASP A 182 -20.08 -3.72 8.35
N GLY A 183 -18.88 -4.06 7.85
CA GLY A 183 -18.63 -4.46 6.46
C GLY A 183 -18.48 -3.30 5.49
N ASN A 184 -18.43 -2.04 5.96
CA ASN A 184 -18.19 -0.90 5.09
C ASN A 184 -16.72 -0.85 4.70
N TRP A 185 -16.47 -0.50 3.45
CA TRP A 185 -15.13 -0.31 2.95
C TRP A 185 -14.61 1.09 3.21
N TRP A 186 -13.35 1.16 3.62
CA TRP A 186 -12.61 2.38 3.91
C TRP A 186 -11.23 2.33 3.27
N ALA A 187 -10.72 3.49 2.91
CA ALA A 187 -9.30 3.67 2.59
C ALA A 187 -8.68 4.66 3.58
N THR A 188 -7.52 4.29 4.13
CA THR A 188 -6.65 5.28 4.77
C THR A 188 -6.01 6.11 3.68
N MET A 189 -5.76 7.38 3.93
CA MET A 189 -5.03 8.23 3.00
C MET A 189 -4.31 9.34 3.73
N PHE A 190 -3.33 9.91 3.07
CA PHE A 190 -2.90 11.26 3.39
C PHE A 190 -2.97 12.11 2.12
N PHE A 191 -3.51 13.29 2.26
CA PHE A 191 -3.54 14.25 1.17
C PHE A 191 -2.16 14.91 1.05
N ASN A 192 -1.49 14.68 -0.06
CA ASN A 192 -0.12 15.16 -0.30
C ASN A 192 -0.10 16.08 -1.54
N PRO A 193 -0.57 17.34 -1.41
CA PRO A 193 -0.59 18.28 -2.51
C PRO A 193 0.83 18.70 -2.91
N ARG A 194 1.08 18.80 -4.18
CA ARG A 194 2.35 19.26 -4.74
C ARG A 194 2.14 20.30 -5.83
N GLY A 195 3.17 21.11 -6.10
CA GLY A 195 3.16 22.08 -7.19
C GLY A 195 1.99 23.07 -7.08
N ALA A 196 1.20 23.18 -8.14
CA ALA A 196 0.05 24.10 -8.19
C ALA A 196 -1.01 23.80 -7.12
N GLN A 197 -1.25 22.52 -6.80
CA GLN A 197 -2.20 22.14 -5.75
C GLN A 197 -1.76 22.61 -4.37
N ALA A 198 -0.48 22.46 -4.04
CA ALA A 198 0.04 22.94 -2.75
C ALA A 198 -0.13 24.46 -2.59
N ALA A 199 0.05 25.21 -3.67
CA ALA A 199 -0.18 26.66 -3.68
C ALA A 199 -1.68 27.01 -3.56
N GLU A 200 -2.55 26.26 -4.23
CA GLU A 200 -3.99 26.47 -4.24
C GLU A 200 -4.63 26.18 -2.88
N TYR A 201 -4.33 25.00 -2.31
CA TYR A 201 -4.98 24.54 -1.09
C TYR A 201 -4.34 25.07 0.20
N LYS A 202 -3.11 25.58 0.15
CA LYS A 202 -2.34 26.06 1.31
C LYS A 202 -2.33 25.06 2.48
N VAL A 203 -2.32 23.77 2.18
CA VAL A 203 -2.37 22.70 3.16
C VAL A 203 -1.16 21.78 3.03
N THR A 204 -0.76 21.24 4.15
CA THR A 204 0.25 20.18 4.25
C THR A 204 -0.41 18.81 4.22
N CYS A 205 0.40 17.76 4.09
CA CYS A 205 -0.07 16.39 4.18
C CYS A 205 -0.91 16.15 5.44
N ARG A 206 -2.08 15.53 5.29
CA ARG A 206 -2.97 15.18 6.40
C ARG A 206 -3.47 13.76 6.24
N PRO A 207 -3.48 12.97 7.32
CA PRO A 207 -4.16 11.68 7.33
C PRO A 207 -5.66 11.85 7.24
N GLY A 208 -6.34 10.89 6.61
CA GLY A 208 -7.78 10.86 6.50
C GLY A 208 -8.30 9.46 6.25
N LEU A 209 -9.63 9.34 6.33
CA LEU A 209 -10.36 8.14 5.94
C LEU A 209 -11.35 8.51 4.84
N ILE A 210 -11.41 7.69 3.81
CA ILE A 210 -12.37 7.81 2.71
C ILE A 210 -13.27 6.58 2.73
N PRO A 211 -14.60 6.74 2.80
CA PRO A 211 -15.51 5.63 2.57
C PRO A 211 -15.42 5.19 1.12
N MET A 212 -15.36 3.88 0.91
CA MET A 212 -15.18 3.27 -0.39
C MET A 212 -16.40 2.44 -0.79
N LEU A 213 -16.61 2.29 -2.08
CA LEU A 213 -17.60 1.42 -2.68
C LEU A 213 -16.92 0.46 -3.64
N TYR A 214 -17.28 -0.84 -3.55
CA TYR A 214 -16.89 -1.82 -4.54
C TYR A 214 -18.03 -2.04 -5.54
N GLU A 215 -17.78 -1.77 -6.79
CA GLU A 215 -18.77 -1.87 -7.85
C GLU A 215 -18.11 -2.22 -9.18
N ASN A 216 -18.70 -3.18 -9.92
CA ASN A 216 -18.19 -3.64 -11.21
C ASN A 216 -16.72 -4.07 -11.15
N GLY A 217 -16.33 -4.77 -10.08
CA GLY A 217 -14.96 -5.26 -9.88
C GLY A 217 -13.93 -4.20 -9.50
N LYS A 218 -14.35 -2.98 -9.12
CA LYS A 218 -13.46 -1.86 -8.81
C LYS A 218 -13.87 -1.14 -7.54
N PHE A 219 -12.86 -0.67 -6.82
CA PHE A 219 -13.03 0.24 -5.70
C PHE A 219 -13.04 1.69 -6.17
N LYS A 220 -13.91 2.49 -5.59
CA LYS A 220 -14.02 3.93 -5.81
C LYS A 220 -14.52 4.63 -4.55
N PRO A 221 -14.29 5.95 -4.36
CA PRO A 221 -14.88 6.70 -3.25
C PRO A 221 -16.41 6.61 -3.24
N ASN A 222 -16.97 6.38 -2.05
CA ASN A 222 -18.41 6.40 -1.85
C ASN A 222 -18.88 7.81 -1.47
N HIS A 223 -19.25 8.61 -2.46
CA HIS A 223 -19.72 9.98 -2.24
C HIS A 223 -21.10 10.06 -1.57
N ASN A 224 -21.82 8.95 -1.50
CA ASN A 224 -23.15 8.89 -0.88
C ASN A 224 -23.12 8.32 0.55
N TYR A 225 -21.93 8.07 1.08
CA TYR A 225 -21.81 7.56 2.45
C TYR A 225 -22.36 8.59 3.45
N GLN A 226 -23.27 8.14 4.30
CA GLN A 226 -23.78 8.92 5.43
C GLN A 226 -23.29 8.25 6.71
N ALA A 227 -22.51 8.98 7.51
CA ALA A 227 -22.15 8.52 8.84
C ALA A 227 -23.44 8.37 9.67
N LYS A 228 -23.57 7.24 10.34
CA LYS A 228 -24.66 6.98 11.29
C LYS A 228 -24.37 7.65 12.62
#